data_27a0a98b44dbff2dc578aa6cf81fa292
#
_entry.id   27a0a98b44dbff2dc578aa6cf81fa292
#
_cell.length_a   1.000
_cell.length_b   1.000
_cell.length_c   1.000
_cell.angle_alpha   90.00
_cell.angle_beta   90.00
_cell.angle_gamma   90.00
#
_symmetry.space_group_name_H-M   'P 1'
#
loop_
_entity.id
_entity.type
_entity.pdbx_description
1 polymer ?
#
loop_
_entity_poly.entity_id
_entity_poly.type
_entity_poly.pdbx_seq_one_letter_code
_entity_poly.pdbx_strand_id
1 'polypeptide(L)'
;MKIGLFIPCYVDAVFPEVGMATWKLLKHLGLDVTYPEGQTCCGQPMANAGFEKQAIPLAEKFEDKFAGFDYVVSPSVSCTAFIRLNYPRLLGGKTTQHTEVHERESAQHTEVHERESAQHTEVHECETAKRCMDVVEFLHDVVKLDRRLGTFPHKVSLHNSCHGVRELGLSSPTEQHIDKFNKIKDLLQLVDGINVVEPERPDECCGFGGMFSIEETAVSTQMGLDKVERHIQTGAEYITGPDCSCLMHLAGVAKKQGKKIEFKHVVEILAAGL
;
A
#
# COMPACT_ATOMS: atom_id res chain seq x y z
N MET A 1 2.20 -23.39 -6.89
CA MET A 1 1.69 -22.03 -6.58
C MET A 1 2.39 -21.07 -7.52
N LYS A 2 1.62 -20.49 -8.44
CA LYS A 2 2.10 -19.49 -9.41
C LYS A 2 1.86 -18.08 -8.88
N ILE A 3 2.88 -17.25 -8.83
CA ILE A 3 2.82 -15.91 -8.27
C ILE A 3 3.03 -14.90 -9.40
N GLY A 4 2.05 -14.01 -9.59
CA GLY A 4 2.19 -12.82 -10.42
C GLY A 4 2.79 -11.68 -9.61
N LEU A 5 3.96 -11.18 -9.99
CA LEU A 5 4.55 -10.04 -9.33
C LEU A 5 3.99 -8.74 -9.94
N PHE A 6 3.23 -8.00 -9.16
CA PHE A 6 2.72 -6.69 -9.53
C PHE A 6 3.66 -5.60 -8.98
N ILE A 7 4.35 -4.90 -9.86
CA ILE A 7 5.17 -3.74 -9.50
C ILE A 7 4.40 -2.47 -9.88
N PRO A 8 3.87 -1.72 -8.90
CA PRO A 8 3.13 -0.49 -9.16
C PRO A 8 3.97 0.54 -9.90
N CYS A 9 3.32 1.37 -10.73
CA CYS A 9 3.97 2.39 -11.55
C CYS A 9 4.93 3.29 -10.77
N TYR A 10 4.58 3.60 -9.54
CA TYR A 10 5.36 4.43 -8.64
C TYR A 10 6.64 3.72 -8.16
N VAL A 11 6.54 2.43 -7.84
CA VAL A 11 7.71 1.61 -7.47
C VAL A 11 8.62 1.45 -8.70
N ASP A 12 8.05 1.12 -9.85
CA ASP A 12 8.81 0.93 -11.09
C ASP A 12 9.58 2.19 -11.52
N ALA A 13 8.91 3.35 -11.45
CA ALA A 13 9.49 4.60 -11.95
C ALA A 13 10.47 5.29 -10.97
N VAL A 14 10.27 5.15 -9.65
CA VAL A 14 10.98 5.94 -8.64
C VAL A 14 11.86 5.08 -7.72
N PHE A 15 11.46 3.83 -7.48
CA PHE A 15 12.13 2.90 -6.57
C PHE A 15 12.34 1.52 -7.19
N PRO A 16 12.94 1.42 -8.40
CA PRO A 16 13.09 0.14 -9.10
C PRO A 16 13.85 -0.92 -8.27
N GLU A 17 14.74 -0.48 -7.36
CA GLU A 17 15.45 -1.34 -6.42
C GLU A 17 14.51 -2.13 -5.51
N VAL A 18 13.34 -1.56 -5.12
CA VAL A 18 12.33 -2.26 -4.31
C VAL A 18 11.68 -3.38 -5.11
N GLY A 19 11.36 -3.14 -6.39
CA GLY A 19 10.86 -4.17 -7.30
C GLY A 19 11.87 -5.32 -7.48
N MET A 20 13.14 -4.96 -7.70
CA MET A 20 14.24 -5.93 -7.85
C MET A 20 14.50 -6.72 -6.57
N ALA A 21 14.46 -6.07 -5.40
CA ALA A 21 14.61 -6.72 -4.11
C ALA A 21 13.46 -7.72 -3.86
N THR A 22 12.22 -7.33 -4.19
CA THR A 22 11.06 -8.21 -4.10
C THR A 22 11.23 -9.45 -4.97
N TRP A 23 11.59 -9.26 -6.24
CA TRP A 23 11.86 -10.37 -7.16
C TRP A 23 12.94 -11.31 -6.63
N LYS A 24 14.10 -10.78 -6.22
CA LYS A 24 15.21 -11.56 -5.67
C LYS A 24 14.81 -12.34 -4.43
N LEU A 25 14.10 -11.71 -3.49
CA LEU A 25 13.64 -12.36 -2.27
C LEU A 25 12.71 -13.54 -2.56
N LEU A 26 11.69 -13.32 -3.38
CA LEU A 26 10.73 -14.38 -3.73
C LEU A 26 11.40 -15.53 -4.49
N LYS A 27 12.32 -15.24 -5.41
CA LYS A 27 13.12 -16.28 -6.10
C LYS A 27 14.06 -17.02 -5.17
N HIS A 28 14.73 -16.34 -4.24
CA HIS A 28 15.59 -16.95 -3.23
C HIS A 28 14.79 -17.93 -2.33
N LEU A 29 13.53 -17.64 -2.08
CA LEU A 29 12.63 -18.52 -1.33
C LEU A 29 12.16 -19.74 -2.15
N GLY A 30 12.56 -19.85 -3.42
CA GLY A 30 12.21 -20.97 -4.30
C GLY A 30 10.79 -20.89 -4.86
N LEU A 31 10.17 -19.70 -4.85
CA LEU A 31 8.81 -19.49 -5.31
C LEU A 31 8.75 -19.37 -6.85
N ASP A 32 7.65 -19.84 -7.44
CA ASP A 32 7.38 -19.72 -8.88
C ASP A 32 6.79 -18.34 -9.18
N VAL A 33 7.67 -17.35 -9.37
CA VAL A 33 7.32 -15.95 -9.58
C VAL A 33 7.51 -15.57 -11.04
N THR A 34 6.51 -14.91 -11.59
CA THR A 34 6.52 -14.32 -12.94
C THR A 34 6.21 -12.82 -12.83
N TYR A 35 6.92 -12.01 -13.59
CA TYR A 35 6.61 -10.61 -13.82
C TYR A 35 5.89 -10.47 -15.17
N PRO A 36 4.55 -10.32 -15.20
CA PRO A 36 3.82 -10.12 -16.45
C PRO A 36 4.17 -8.75 -17.06
N GLU A 37 4.63 -8.74 -18.32
CA GLU A 37 4.96 -7.51 -19.03
C GLU A 37 3.72 -6.63 -19.29
N GLY A 38 3.94 -5.33 -19.48
CA GLY A 38 2.89 -4.37 -19.82
C GLY A 38 1.91 -4.11 -18.68
N GLN A 39 2.39 -4.17 -17.45
CA GLN A 39 1.65 -3.73 -16.27
C GLN A 39 1.35 -2.24 -16.32
N THR A 40 0.35 -1.81 -15.57
CA THR A 40 -0.07 -0.41 -15.50
C THR A 40 -0.25 0.04 -14.05
N CYS A 41 -0.63 1.30 -13.86
CA CYS A 41 -1.01 1.82 -12.55
C CYS A 41 -2.22 1.05 -11.98
N CYS A 42 -2.29 0.94 -10.65
CA CYS A 42 -3.47 0.39 -9.96
C CYS A 42 -4.73 1.28 -10.09
N GLY A 43 -4.60 2.53 -10.53
CA GLY A 43 -5.71 3.47 -10.66
C GLY A 43 -6.00 4.34 -9.43
N GLN A 44 -5.37 4.09 -8.31
CA GLN A 44 -5.60 4.83 -7.06
C GLN A 44 -5.47 6.37 -7.21
N PRO A 45 -4.46 6.94 -7.90
CA PRO A 45 -4.35 8.39 -8.05
C PRO A 45 -5.54 9.01 -8.77
N MET A 46 -6.07 8.33 -9.81
CA MET A 46 -7.25 8.80 -10.54
C MET A 46 -8.49 8.76 -9.66
N ALA A 47 -8.72 7.65 -8.96
CA ALA A 47 -9.87 7.50 -8.08
C ALA A 47 -9.85 8.51 -6.92
N ASN A 48 -8.69 8.71 -6.29
CA ASN A 48 -8.53 9.68 -5.19
C ASN A 48 -8.70 11.13 -5.65
N ALA A 49 -8.46 11.42 -6.93
CA ALA A 49 -8.70 12.72 -7.54
C ALA A 49 -10.15 12.91 -8.05
N GLY A 50 -11.07 11.96 -7.78
CA GLY A 50 -12.45 12.02 -8.22
C GLY A 50 -12.71 11.51 -9.65
N PHE A 51 -11.69 10.98 -10.33
CA PHE A 51 -11.79 10.46 -11.70
C PHE A 51 -11.94 8.93 -11.73
N GLU A 52 -12.86 8.39 -10.94
CA GLU A 52 -13.03 6.93 -10.79
C GLU A 52 -13.24 6.19 -12.12
N LYS A 53 -13.99 6.80 -13.06
CA LYS A 53 -14.22 6.23 -14.39
C LYS A 53 -12.93 5.95 -15.17
N GLN A 54 -11.88 6.71 -14.91
CA GLN A 54 -10.56 6.50 -15.54
C GLN A 54 -9.78 5.35 -14.89
N ALA A 55 -10.13 4.96 -13.67
CA ALA A 55 -9.53 3.80 -12.99
C ALA A 55 -10.13 2.47 -13.48
N ILE A 56 -11.35 2.46 -14.01
CA ILE A 56 -12.04 1.24 -14.46
C ILE A 56 -11.22 0.44 -15.50
N PRO A 57 -10.76 1.02 -16.63
CA PRO A 57 -9.98 0.24 -17.60
C PRO A 57 -8.64 -0.26 -17.06
N LEU A 58 -8.10 0.37 -16.02
CA LEU A 58 -6.88 -0.12 -15.34
C LEU A 58 -7.20 -1.34 -14.48
N ALA A 59 -8.34 -1.32 -13.79
CA ALA A 59 -8.81 -2.44 -12.98
C ALA A 59 -9.16 -3.66 -13.87
N GLU A 60 -9.84 -3.47 -14.99
CA GLU A 60 -10.12 -4.52 -15.98
C GLU A 60 -8.83 -5.16 -16.49
N LYS A 61 -7.88 -4.33 -16.90
CA LYS A 61 -6.58 -4.81 -17.38
C LYS A 61 -5.78 -5.57 -16.32
N PHE A 62 -5.90 -5.19 -15.05
CA PHE A 62 -5.28 -5.91 -13.94
C PHE A 62 -5.92 -7.28 -13.75
N GLU A 63 -7.27 -7.36 -13.70
CA GLU A 63 -8.00 -8.63 -13.58
C GLU A 63 -7.60 -9.60 -14.69
N ASP A 64 -7.60 -9.16 -15.95
CA ASP A 64 -7.22 -9.98 -17.10
C ASP A 64 -5.77 -10.45 -17.03
N LYS A 65 -4.86 -9.52 -16.73
CA LYS A 65 -3.42 -9.79 -16.73
C LYS A 65 -3.00 -10.80 -15.67
N PHE A 66 -3.64 -10.75 -14.52
CA PHE A 66 -3.30 -11.58 -13.38
C PHE A 66 -4.26 -12.76 -13.12
N ALA A 67 -5.25 -12.99 -13.97
CA ALA A 67 -6.24 -14.05 -13.82
C ALA A 67 -5.65 -15.46 -13.64
N GLY A 68 -4.52 -15.75 -14.31
CA GLY A 68 -3.87 -17.08 -14.32
C GLY A 68 -2.95 -17.38 -13.13
N PHE A 69 -2.86 -16.49 -12.14
CA PHE A 69 -1.99 -16.65 -10.97
C PHE A 69 -2.77 -17.03 -9.72
N ASP A 70 -2.16 -17.86 -8.86
CA ASP A 70 -2.74 -18.24 -7.58
C ASP A 70 -2.74 -17.06 -6.60
N TYR A 71 -1.69 -16.24 -6.66
CA TYR A 71 -1.53 -14.99 -5.89
C TYR A 71 -0.94 -13.89 -6.77
N VAL A 72 -1.33 -12.66 -6.48
CA VAL A 72 -0.67 -11.45 -7.00
C VAL A 72 0.03 -10.77 -5.84
N VAL A 73 1.36 -10.63 -5.91
CA VAL A 73 2.15 -10.08 -4.81
C VAL A 73 2.72 -8.73 -5.23
N SER A 74 2.59 -7.73 -4.36
CA SER A 74 3.04 -6.36 -4.63
C SER A 74 3.82 -5.78 -3.43
N PRO A 75 4.91 -5.04 -3.65
CA PRO A 75 5.62 -4.31 -2.60
C PRO A 75 5.04 -2.90 -2.37
N SER A 76 3.72 -2.79 -2.23
CA SER A 76 3.05 -1.51 -1.96
C SER A 76 1.72 -1.75 -1.28
N VAL A 77 1.64 -1.44 0.00
CA VAL A 77 0.41 -1.61 0.78
C VAL A 77 -0.73 -0.73 0.29
N SER A 78 -0.46 0.49 -0.15
CA SER A 78 -1.49 1.41 -0.64
C SER A 78 -2.12 0.92 -1.94
N CYS A 79 -1.31 0.45 -2.90
CA CYS A 79 -1.82 -0.13 -4.15
C CYS A 79 -2.56 -1.44 -3.90
N THR A 80 -2.05 -2.32 -3.04
CA THR A 80 -2.72 -3.58 -2.67
C THR A 80 -4.07 -3.32 -2.01
N ALA A 81 -4.12 -2.41 -1.06
CA ALA A 81 -5.36 -2.01 -0.39
C ALA A 81 -6.37 -1.44 -1.39
N PHE A 82 -5.95 -0.54 -2.28
CA PHE A 82 -6.80 0.01 -3.32
C PHE A 82 -7.38 -1.07 -4.23
N ILE A 83 -6.57 -2.00 -4.72
CA ILE A 83 -7.01 -3.10 -5.58
C ILE A 83 -8.05 -3.95 -4.84
N ARG A 84 -7.75 -4.42 -3.63
CA ARG A 84 -8.64 -5.32 -2.88
C ARG A 84 -9.98 -4.70 -2.49
N LEU A 85 -9.96 -3.42 -2.11
CA LEU A 85 -11.12 -2.75 -1.54
C LEU A 85 -11.96 -1.98 -2.57
N ASN A 86 -11.34 -1.48 -3.64
CA ASN A 86 -12.03 -0.60 -4.59
C ASN A 86 -12.37 -1.27 -5.92
N TYR A 87 -11.62 -2.26 -6.40
CA TYR A 87 -11.94 -2.92 -7.66
C TYR A 87 -13.32 -3.59 -7.68
N PRO A 88 -13.78 -4.29 -6.61
CA PRO A 88 -15.13 -4.84 -6.58
C PRO A 88 -16.20 -3.78 -6.79
N ARG A 89 -16.01 -2.59 -6.23
CA ARG A 89 -16.92 -1.46 -6.42
C ARG A 89 -16.79 -0.84 -7.81
N LEU A 90 -15.59 -0.64 -8.31
CA LEU A 90 -15.32 -0.03 -9.63
C LEU A 90 -15.85 -0.90 -10.77
N LEU A 91 -15.69 -2.22 -10.69
CA LEU A 91 -16.10 -3.16 -11.73
C LEU A 91 -17.53 -3.67 -11.55
N GLY A 92 -18.09 -3.61 -10.35
CA GLY A 92 -19.46 -4.05 -10.05
C GLY A 92 -20.57 -3.08 -10.44
N GLY A 93 -20.27 -1.94 -11.08
CA GLY A 93 -21.26 -1.02 -11.63
C GLY A 93 -22.13 -0.27 -10.61
N LYS A 94 -21.89 -0.40 -9.31
CA LYS A 94 -22.56 0.41 -8.28
C LYS A 94 -21.74 1.66 -7.98
N THR A 95 -21.91 2.67 -8.80
CA THR A 95 -21.54 4.03 -8.43
C THR A 95 -22.48 4.45 -7.30
N THR A 96 -22.04 4.36 -6.06
CA THR A 96 -22.67 5.15 -5.00
C THR A 96 -22.39 6.60 -5.38
N GLN A 97 -23.42 7.29 -5.84
CA GLN A 97 -23.39 8.73 -5.96
C GLN A 97 -23.06 9.26 -4.58
N HIS A 98 -21.87 9.77 -4.38
CA HIS A 98 -21.59 10.69 -3.30
C HIS A 98 -22.52 11.87 -3.55
N THR A 99 -23.47 12.02 -2.66
CA THR A 99 -24.41 13.14 -2.60
C THR A 99 -23.57 14.41 -2.60
N GLU A 100 -23.70 15.18 -3.67
CA GLU A 100 -23.18 16.53 -3.75
C GLU A 100 -23.79 17.34 -2.61
N VAL A 101 -22.92 17.86 -1.78
CA VAL A 101 -23.29 18.81 -0.74
C VAL A 101 -23.36 20.19 -1.38
N HIS A 102 -24.57 20.73 -1.45
CA HIS A 102 -24.96 22.11 -1.67
C HIS A 102 -24.78 22.77 -3.04
N GLU A 103 -25.89 22.85 -3.75
CA GLU A 103 -26.38 24.18 -4.16
C GLU A 103 -27.90 24.26 -3.92
N ARG A 104 -28.31 25.27 -3.18
CA ARG A 104 -29.73 25.64 -3.02
C ARG A 104 -30.18 26.33 -4.30
N GLU A 105 -31.28 25.84 -4.88
CA GLU A 105 -32.32 26.75 -5.36
C GLU A 105 -33.58 25.99 -5.80
N SER A 106 -34.67 26.42 -5.18
CA SER A 106 -36.09 26.50 -5.63
C SER A 106 -36.76 25.39 -6.42
N ALA A 107 -37.84 24.97 -5.80
CA ALA A 107 -38.91 24.10 -6.23
C ALA A 107 -39.47 24.36 -7.65
N GLN A 108 -39.73 23.28 -8.40
CA GLN A 108 -40.95 23.13 -9.20
C GLN A 108 -41.23 21.63 -9.41
N HIS A 109 -42.48 21.25 -9.11
CA HIS A 109 -43.08 19.93 -9.34
C HIS A 109 -42.98 19.49 -10.82
N THR A 110 -42.53 18.27 -11.03
CA THR A 110 -42.96 17.48 -12.19
C THR A 110 -42.90 15.99 -11.83
N GLU A 111 -44.05 15.32 -11.95
CA GLU A 111 -44.24 13.88 -11.82
C GLU A 111 -43.35 13.12 -12.79
N VAL A 112 -42.54 12.17 -12.31
CA VAL A 112 -41.79 11.25 -13.14
C VAL A 112 -42.27 9.83 -12.89
N HIS A 113 -42.84 9.26 -13.95
CA HIS A 113 -43.22 7.86 -14.02
C HIS A 113 -42.03 6.94 -13.69
N GLU A 114 -42.22 6.12 -12.69
CA GLU A 114 -41.38 4.96 -12.40
C GLU A 114 -41.44 3.97 -13.56
N ARG A 115 -40.32 3.77 -14.23
CA ARG A 115 -40.04 2.55 -14.98
C ARG A 115 -38.95 1.79 -14.28
N GLU A 116 -39.35 0.83 -13.46
CA GLU A 116 -38.48 -0.24 -12.99
C GLU A 116 -38.01 -1.08 -14.19
N SER A 117 -36.78 -0.92 -14.59
CA SER A 117 -36.06 -1.95 -15.32
C SER A 117 -35.02 -2.55 -14.34
N ALA A 118 -35.40 -3.65 -13.73
CA ALA A 118 -34.46 -4.51 -13.00
C ALA A 118 -33.48 -5.09 -14.00
N GLN A 119 -32.37 -4.38 -14.25
CA GLN A 119 -31.21 -4.98 -14.85
C GLN A 119 -30.50 -5.78 -13.75
N HIS A 120 -30.51 -7.09 -13.89
CA HIS A 120 -29.59 -7.97 -13.18
C HIS A 120 -28.17 -7.55 -13.56
N THR A 121 -27.55 -6.74 -12.72
CA THR A 121 -26.13 -6.44 -12.83
C THR A 121 -25.41 -7.66 -12.28
N GLU A 122 -24.83 -8.46 -13.17
CA GLU A 122 -23.86 -9.49 -12.78
C GLU A 122 -22.80 -8.81 -11.91
N VAL A 123 -22.69 -9.24 -10.67
CA VAL A 123 -21.59 -8.83 -9.77
C VAL A 123 -20.35 -9.48 -10.35
N HIS A 124 -19.54 -8.72 -11.08
CA HIS A 124 -18.22 -9.16 -11.47
C HIS A 124 -17.45 -9.51 -10.19
N GLU A 125 -17.30 -10.79 -9.95
CA GLU A 125 -16.44 -11.27 -8.87
C GLU A 125 -15.00 -10.94 -9.25
N CYS A 126 -14.40 -9.91 -8.61
CA CYS A 126 -13.00 -9.53 -8.81
C CYS A 126 -12.09 -10.53 -8.10
N GLU A 127 -12.04 -11.76 -8.65
CA GLU A 127 -11.32 -12.88 -8.05
C GLU A 127 -9.81 -12.63 -8.00
N THR A 128 -9.27 -11.92 -8.98
CA THR A 128 -7.85 -11.57 -9.03
C THR A 128 -7.51 -10.53 -7.97
N ALA A 129 -8.35 -9.50 -7.82
CA ALA A 129 -8.16 -8.48 -6.78
C ALA A 129 -8.19 -9.08 -5.36
N LYS A 130 -9.07 -10.05 -5.09
CA LYS A 130 -9.11 -10.76 -3.81
C LYS A 130 -7.82 -11.52 -3.48
N ARG A 131 -7.09 -11.98 -4.51
CA ARG A 131 -5.81 -12.70 -4.39
C ARG A 131 -4.59 -11.78 -4.40
N CYS A 132 -4.80 -10.47 -4.50
CA CYS A 132 -3.73 -9.48 -4.41
C CYS A 132 -3.31 -9.29 -2.96
N MET A 133 -2.04 -9.50 -2.66
CA MET A 133 -1.47 -9.40 -1.33
C MET A 133 -0.25 -8.47 -1.33
N ASP A 134 -0.08 -7.74 -0.25
CA ASP A 134 1.21 -7.10 0.01
C ASP A 134 2.28 -8.17 0.27
N VAL A 135 3.51 -7.88 -0.11
CA VAL A 135 4.61 -8.82 0.04
C VAL A 135 4.85 -9.24 1.49
N VAL A 136 4.64 -8.34 2.46
CA VAL A 136 4.74 -8.66 3.89
C VAL A 136 3.65 -9.63 4.31
N GLU A 137 2.39 -9.32 3.93
CA GLU A 137 1.25 -10.19 4.20
C GLU A 137 1.47 -11.59 3.60
N PHE A 138 1.90 -11.65 2.34
CA PHE A 138 2.15 -12.89 1.63
C PHE A 138 3.25 -13.74 2.29
N LEU A 139 4.38 -13.12 2.64
CA LEU A 139 5.49 -13.81 3.29
C LEU A 139 5.12 -14.32 4.70
N HIS A 140 4.35 -13.53 5.45
CA HIS A 140 3.96 -13.87 6.81
C HIS A 140 2.83 -14.91 6.85
N ASP A 141 1.75 -14.69 6.11
CA ASP A 141 0.50 -15.46 6.26
C ASP A 141 0.46 -16.70 5.33
N VAL A 142 1.01 -16.60 4.11
CA VAL A 142 0.97 -17.68 3.11
C VAL A 142 2.24 -18.51 3.12
N VAL A 143 3.40 -17.87 2.99
CA VAL A 143 4.70 -18.54 3.00
C VAL A 143 5.06 -19.02 4.41
N LYS A 144 4.58 -18.31 5.44
CA LYS A 144 4.90 -18.54 6.87
C LYS A 144 6.40 -18.61 7.09
N LEU A 145 7.06 -17.58 6.59
CA LEU A 145 8.52 -17.49 6.59
C LEU A 145 9.06 -17.48 8.02
N ASP A 146 9.85 -18.50 8.37
CA ASP A 146 10.42 -18.73 9.71
C ASP A 146 11.93 -18.91 9.69
N ARG A 147 12.56 -18.92 8.50
CA ARG A 147 14.02 -19.06 8.35
C ARG A 147 14.73 -17.72 8.37
N ARG A 148 15.98 -17.73 8.84
CA ARG A 148 16.85 -16.56 8.78
C ARG A 148 17.09 -16.12 7.35
N LEU A 149 17.09 -14.80 7.18
CA LEU A 149 17.42 -14.11 5.94
C LEU A 149 18.84 -13.52 6.04
N GLY A 150 19.19 -12.59 5.17
CA GLY A 150 20.49 -11.93 5.16
C GLY A 150 20.83 -11.14 6.42
N THR A 151 21.78 -10.23 6.33
CA THR A 151 22.32 -9.46 7.47
C THR A 151 22.11 -7.96 7.26
N PHE A 152 21.58 -7.28 8.27
CA PHE A 152 21.43 -5.82 8.28
C PHE A 152 21.66 -5.29 9.70
N PRO A 153 22.93 -5.10 10.13
CA PRO A 153 23.29 -4.82 11.53
C PRO A 153 23.11 -3.34 11.89
N HIS A 154 21.87 -2.84 11.72
CA HIS A 154 21.52 -1.44 11.96
C HIS A 154 20.30 -1.31 12.86
N LYS A 155 20.20 -0.16 13.53
CA LYS A 155 19.00 0.23 14.27
C LYS A 155 18.01 0.88 13.32
N VAL A 156 16.83 0.29 13.19
CA VAL A 156 15.79 0.65 12.21
C VAL A 156 14.52 1.03 12.92
N SER A 157 13.96 2.20 12.61
CA SER A 157 12.66 2.63 13.12
C SER A 157 11.54 2.30 12.11
N LEU A 158 10.51 1.58 12.58
CA LEU A 158 9.45 1.05 11.74
C LEU A 158 8.31 2.05 11.55
N HIS A 159 7.99 2.37 10.29
CA HIS A 159 6.78 3.07 9.87
C HIS A 159 5.75 2.06 9.35
N ASN A 160 4.66 1.85 10.07
CA ASN A 160 3.67 0.80 9.76
C ASN A 160 2.78 1.08 8.54
N SER A 161 2.71 2.33 8.03
CA SER A 161 1.75 2.81 7.03
C SER A 161 0.28 2.68 7.46
N CYS A 162 -0.52 3.73 7.28
CA CYS A 162 -1.94 3.71 7.67
C CYS A 162 -2.76 2.66 6.88
N HIS A 163 -2.50 2.49 5.57
CA HIS A 163 -3.12 1.43 4.78
C HIS A 163 -2.70 0.03 5.28
N GLY A 164 -1.43 -0.14 5.66
CA GLY A 164 -0.94 -1.41 6.22
C GLY A 164 -1.65 -1.78 7.51
N VAL A 165 -1.82 -0.80 8.40
CA VAL A 165 -2.47 -1.01 9.71
C VAL A 165 -3.97 -1.23 9.55
N ARG A 166 -4.69 -0.31 8.90
CA ARG A 166 -6.16 -0.21 8.96
C ARG A 166 -6.88 -0.96 7.85
N GLU A 167 -6.24 -1.15 6.71
CA GLU A 167 -6.87 -1.77 5.54
C GLU A 167 -6.37 -3.20 5.30
N LEU A 168 -5.08 -3.46 5.51
CA LEU A 168 -4.50 -4.79 5.28
C LEU A 168 -4.25 -5.58 6.58
N GLY A 169 -4.38 -4.98 7.76
CA GLY A 169 -4.17 -5.68 9.02
C GLY A 169 -2.75 -6.23 9.19
N LEU A 170 -1.73 -5.45 8.78
CA LEU A 170 -0.33 -5.84 8.94
C LEU A 170 0.19 -5.65 10.36
N SER A 171 -0.46 -4.79 11.14
CA SER A 171 -0.19 -4.61 12.57
C SER A 171 -1.46 -4.16 13.31
N SER A 172 -1.47 -4.37 14.62
CA SER A 172 -2.55 -3.90 15.48
C SER A 172 -2.59 -2.38 15.55
N PRO A 173 -3.74 -1.74 15.28
CA PRO A 173 -3.92 -0.30 15.49
C PRO A 173 -4.04 0.03 16.97
N THR A 174 -3.49 1.17 17.39
CA THR A 174 -3.46 1.57 18.81
C THR A 174 -4.83 1.90 19.39
N GLU A 175 -5.78 2.29 18.53
CA GLU A 175 -7.16 2.63 18.92
C GLU A 175 -8.07 1.42 19.21
N GLN A 176 -7.68 0.22 18.83
CA GLN A 176 -8.55 -0.98 18.95
C GLN A 176 -8.22 -1.84 20.16
N HIS A 177 -7.53 -1.48 21.15
CA HIS A 177 -7.31 -2.24 22.40
C HIS A 177 -7.31 -3.79 22.27
N ILE A 178 -6.75 -4.31 21.16
CA ILE A 178 -6.55 -5.73 20.88
C ILE A 178 -5.13 -6.15 21.23
N ASP A 179 -4.87 -7.45 21.25
CA ASP A 179 -3.52 -7.98 21.44
C ASP A 179 -2.57 -7.43 20.37
N LYS A 180 -1.41 -6.97 20.81
CA LYS A 180 -0.42 -6.35 19.91
C LYS A 180 0.21 -7.40 19.02
N PHE A 181 0.17 -7.17 17.72
CA PHE A 181 0.91 -7.92 16.71
C PHE A 181 1.49 -6.98 15.64
N ASN A 182 2.53 -7.42 14.94
CA ASN A 182 3.13 -6.67 13.84
C ASN A 182 3.88 -7.59 12.88
N LYS A 183 3.22 -7.97 11.78
CA LYS A 183 3.75 -8.88 10.75
C LYS A 183 5.04 -8.36 10.11
N ILE A 184 5.16 -7.03 9.98
CA ILE A 184 6.36 -6.39 9.42
C ILE A 184 7.54 -6.61 10.35
N LYS A 185 7.33 -6.38 11.64
CA LYS A 185 8.35 -6.54 12.66
C LYS A 185 8.79 -8.01 12.80
N ASP A 186 7.83 -8.94 12.76
CA ASP A 186 8.10 -10.37 12.83
C ASP A 186 9.02 -10.82 11.69
N LEU A 187 8.76 -10.38 10.45
CA LEU A 187 9.63 -10.67 9.30
C LEU A 187 11.00 -9.99 9.41
N LEU A 188 11.04 -8.73 9.84
CA LEU A 188 12.33 -8.03 10.01
C LEU A 188 13.22 -8.71 11.05
N GLN A 189 12.65 -9.30 12.10
CA GLN A 189 13.42 -10.05 13.13
C GLN A 189 14.08 -11.32 12.58
N LEU A 190 13.76 -11.76 11.36
CA LEU A 190 14.46 -12.84 10.67
C LEU A 190 15.79 -12.40 10.04
N VAL A 191 16.08 -11.10 10.00
CA VAL A 191 17.32 -10.54 9.46
C VAL A 191 18.35 -10.45 10.56
N ASP A 192 19.57 -10.97 10.32
CA ASP A 192 20.62 -11.01 11.34
C ASP A 192 21.18 -9.61 11.64
N GLY A 193 21.33 -9.32 12.93
CA GLY A 193 21.91 -8.08 13.44
C GLY A 193 20.97 -6.88 13.46
N ILE A 194 19.76 -6.98 12.93
CA ILE A 194 18.80 -5.87 12.93
C ILE A 194 18.28 -5.55 14.34
N ASN A 195 18.14 -4.25 14.63
CA ASN A 195 17.49 -3.77 15.85
C ASN A 195 16.26 -2.93 15.47
N VAL A 196 15.07 -3.53 15.49
CA VAL A 196 13.82 -2.87 15.12
C VAL A 196 13.21 -2.16 16.32
N VAL A 197 13.02 -0.85 16.18
CA VAL A 197 12.34 0.01 17.16
C VAL A 197 11.12 0.68 16.57
N GLU A 198 10.18 1.07 17.41
CA GLU A 198 8.97 1.77 17.02
C GLU A 198 8.96 3.18 17.62
N PRO A 199 8.47 4.20 16.89
CA PRO A 199 8.28 5.54 17.43
C PRO A 199 7.11 5.56 18.42
N GLU A 200 6.98 6.63 19.22
CA GLU A 200 5.91 6.81 20.22
C GLU A 200 4.49 6.60 19.65
N ARG A 201 4.27 7.04 18.40
CA ARG A 201 3.00 6.87 17.67
C ARG A 201 3.22 6.02 16.41
N PRO A 202 3.25 4.69 16.55
CA PRO A 202 3.67 3.80 15.47
C PRO A 202 2.70 3.79 14.27
N ASP A 203 1.40 3.99 14.50
CA ASP A 203 0.32 3.94 13.51
C ASP A 203 -0.14 5.33 13.00
N GLU A 204 0.59 6.40 13.36
CA GLU A 204 0.33 7.75 12.86
C GLU A 204 0.64 7.85 11.36
N CYS A 205 -0.23 8.56 10.62
CA CYS A 205 -0.08 8.79 9.18
C CYS A 205 1.19 9.60 8.87
N CYS A 206 1.85 9.28 7.75
CA CYS A 206 3.00 10.05 7.25
C CYS A 206 2.62 11.43 6.68
N GLY A 207 1.34 11.64 6.33
CA GLY A 207 0.85 12.87 5.72
C GLY A 207 0.90 12.93 4.19
N PHE A 208 1.33 11.87 3.49
CA PHE A 208 1.40 11.91 2.02
C PHE A 208 0.02 12.04 1.38
N GLY A 209 -0.87 11.05 1.57
CA GLY A 209 -2.26 11.07 1.08
C GLY A 209 -2.45 11.29 -0.44
N GLY A 210 -1.40 11.14 -1.27
CA GLY A 210 -1.48 11.39 -2.71
C GLY A 210 -1.81 12.85 -3.01
N MET A 211 -3.03 13.14 -3.52
CA MET A 211 -3.50 14.50 -3.83
C MET A 211 -3.47 15.42 -2.61
N PHE A 212 -3.74 14.91 -1.42
CA PHE A 212 -3.66 15.67 -0.17
C PHE A 212 -2.31 16.38 0.01
N SER A 213 -1.21 15.75 -0.37
CA SER A 213 0.13 16.37 -0.28
C SER A 213 0.33 17.56 -1.23
N ILE A 214 -0.49 17.66 -2.26
CA ILE A 214 -0.47 18.75 -3.24
C ILE A 214 -1.46 19.86 -2.82
N GLU A 215 -2.69 19.49 -2.47
CA GLU A 215 -3.77 20.40 -2.13
C GLU A 215 -3.56 21.03 -0.74
N GLU A 216 -3.13 20.21 0.23
CA GLU A 216 -2.91 20.61 1.62
C GLU A 216 -1.42 20.54 2.00
N THR A 217 -0.55 21.08 1.16
CA THR A 217 0.92 20.96 1.26
C THR A 217 1.46 21.35 2.64
N ALA A 218 0.92 22.38 3.27
CA ALA A 218 1.38 22.85 4.58
C ALA A 218 1.09 21.82 5.68
N VAL A 219 -0.13 21.28 5.70
CA VAL A 219 -0.54 20.26 6.68
C VAL A 219 0.21 18.95 6.45
N SER A 220 0.27 18.50 5.20
CA SER A 220 1.00 17.31 4.79
C SER A 220 2.48 17.37 5.21
N THR A 221 3.14 18.51 4.95
CA THR A 221 4.54 18.71 5.34
C THR A 221 4.70 18.67 6.86
N GLN A 222 3.80 19.30 7.62
CA GLN A 222 3.88 19.30 9.09
C GLN A 222 3.68 17.88 9.64
N MET A 223 2.72 17.12 9.13
CA MET A 223 2.53 15.71 9.51
C MET A 223 3.80 14.87 9.25
N GLY A 224 4.41 15.06 8.08
CA GLY A 224 5.67 14.41 7.75
C GLY A 224 6.82 14.79 8.68
N LEU A 225 6.93 16.07 9.03
CA LEU A 225 7.95 16.56 9.98
C LEU A 225 7.78 15.94 11.36
N ASP A 226 6.58 15.95 11.91
CA ASP A 226 6.29 15.37 13.21
C ASP A 226 6.61 13.87 13.23
N LYS A 227 6.27 13.17 12.15
CA LYS A 227 6.57 11.75 12.02
C LYS A 227 8.07 11.47 11.93
N VAL A 228 8.81 12.21 11.11
CA VAL A 228 10.28 12.09 10.99
C VAL A 228 10.96 12.35 12.34
N GLU A 229 10.53 13.38 13.06
CA GLU A 229 11.11 13.72 14.35
C GLU A 229 10.93 12.59 15.37
N ARG A 230 9.74 11.98 15.45
CA ARG A 230 9.51 10.82 16.32
C ARG A 230 10.37 9.61 15.95
N HIS A 231 10.60 9.37 14.66
CA HIS A 231 11.52 8.34 14.23
C HIS A 231 12.96 8.64 14.64
N ILE A 232 13.42 9.88 14.49
CA ILE A 232 14.77 10.31 14.90
C ILE A 232 14.96 10.16 16.42
N GLN A 233 13.95 10.48 17.24
CA GLN A 233 13.99 10.33 18.69
C GLN A 233 14.21 8.89 19.14
N THR A 234 13.92 7.88 18.31
CA THR A 234 14.28 6.50 18.63
C THR A 234 15.79 6.23 18.57
N GLY A 235 16.57 7.13 18.01
CA GLY A 235 18.01 6.95 17.75
C GLY A 235 18.28 5.94 16.64
N ALA A 236 17.36 5.71 15.72
CA ALA A 236 17.54 4.83 14.57
C ALA A 236 18.39 5.47 13.48
N GLU A 237 19.11 4.64 12.75
CA GLU A 237 19.90 5.02 11.56
C GLU A 237 19.02 5.06 10.32
N TYR A 238 18.00 4.20 10.26
CA TYR A 238 17.09 4.05 9.15
C TYR A 238 15.62 4.18 9.57
N ILE A 239 14.80 4.73 8.68
CA ILE A 239 13.34 4.56 8.71
C ILE A 239 12.99 3.52 7.66
N THR A 240 12.23 2.48 8.02
CA THR A 240 11.70 1.47 7.12
C THR A 240 10.18 1.43 7.15
N GLY A 241 9.59 0.95 6.08
CA GLY A 241 8.14 0.75 5.99
C GLY A 241 7.76 -0.03 4.72
N PRO A 242 6.51 -0.48 4.62
CA PRO A 242 6.03 -1.32 3.52
C PRO A 242 5.44 -0.51 2.34
N ASP A 243 5.58 0.82 2.34
CA ASP A 243 5.04 1.67 1.28
C ASP A 243 6.02 2.74 0.83
N CYS A 244 6.43 2.68 -0.43
CA CYS A 244 7.36 3.62 -1.04
C CYS A 244 6.84 5.06 -1.02
N SER A 245 5.53 5.27 -1.13
CA SER A 245 4.93 6.61 -1.15
C SER A 245 5.12 7.32 0.19
N CYS A 246 4.92 6.60 1.29
CA CYS A 246 5.21 7.10 2.64
C CYS A 246 6.69 7.41 2.81
N LEU A 247 7.56 6.48 2.43
CA LEU A 247 9.02 6.65 2.58
C LEU A 247 9.54 7.83 1.77
N MET A 248 9.04 8.02 0.52
CA MET A 248 9.40 9.16 -0.31
C MET A 248 9.03 10.48 0.35
N HIS A 249 7.79 10.58 0.83
CA HIS A 249 7.30 11.79 1.48
C HIS A 249 8.16 12.14 2.70
N LEU A 250 8.36 11.17 3.60
CA LEU A 250 9.18 11.34 4.79
C LEU A 250 10.65 11.69 4.45
N ALA A 251 11.23 11.04 3.44
CA ALA A 251 12.59 11.33 2.96
C ALA A 251 12.70 12.75 2.39
N GLY A 252 11.72 13.17 1.60
CA GLY A 252 11.66 14.53 1.04
C GLY A 252 11.59 15.60 2.13
N VAL A 253 10.74 15.38 3.13
CA VAL A 253 10.58 16.27 4.28
C VAL A 253 11.87 16.29 5.12
N ALA A 254 12.45 15.13 5.44
CA ALA A 254 13.70 15.03 6.17
C ALA A 254 14.85 15.76 5.47
N LYS A 255 15.00 15.54 4.17
CA LYS A 255 16.03 16.19 3.34
C LYS A 255 15.89 17.72 3.33
N LYS A 256 14.66 18.22 3.15
CA LYS A 256 14.38 19.66 3.14
C LYS A 256 14.73 20.34 4.48
N GLN A 257 14.63 19.61 5.58
CA GLN A 257 14.95 20.07 6.93
C GLN A 257 16.38 19.73 7.39
N GLY A 258 17.21 19.22 6.50
CA GLY A 258 18.60 18.87 6.81
C GLY A 258 18.76 17.74 7.83
N LYS A 259 17.72 16.92 8.03
CA LYS A 259 17.76 15.76 8.94
C LYS A 259 18.59 14.65 8.31
N LYS A 260 19.46 14.04 9.12
CA LYS A 260 20.33 12.93 8.70
C LYS A 260 19.72 11.61 9.17
N ILE A 261 18.92 11.00 8.31
CA ILE A 261 18.36 9.65 8.51
C ILE A 261 18.17 9.03 7.14
N GLU A 262 18.43 7.73 7.02
CA GLU A 262 18.29 6.98 5.78
C GLU A 262 16.92 6.30 5.68
N PHE A 263 16.50 5.99 4.46
CA PHE A 263 15.21 5.36 4.18
C PHE A 263 15.40 4.08 3.37
N LYS A 264 14.76 3.00 3.80
CA LYS A 264 14.75 1.73 3.07
C LYS A 264 13.39 1.08 3.14
N HIS A 265 12.94 0.53 2.02
CA HIS A 265 11.73 -0.29 2.02
C HIS A 265 11.99 -1.62 2.76
N VAL A 266 10.96 -2.18 3.40
CA VAL A 266 11.06 -3.44 4.15
C VAL A 266 11.71 -4.55 3.32
N VAL A 267 11.31 -4.71 2.04
CA VAL A 267 11.85 -5.77 1.18
C VAL A 267 13.33 -5.61 0.85
N GLU A 268 13.87 -4.38 0.84
CA GLU A 268 15.30 -4.16 0.65
C GLU A 268 16.11 -4.68 1.84
N ILE A 269 15.55 -4.53 3.05
CA ILE A 269 16.16 -5.06 4.28
C ILE A 269 16.05 -6.58 4.30
N LEU A 270 14.87 -7.14 3.97
CA LEU A 270 14.67 -8.58 3.91
C LEU A 270 15.54 -9.25 2.84
N ALA A 271 15.87 -8.55 1.77
CA ALA A 271 16.74 -9.02 0.68
C ALA A 271 18.23 -8.65 0.87
N ALA A 272 18.58 -8.01 1.98
CA ALA A 272 19.95 -7.59 2.22
C ALA A 272 20.90 -8.78 2.35
N GLY A 273 21.90 -8.85 1.45
CA GLY A 273 22.89 -9.94 1.44
C GLY A 273 22.44 -11.20 0.68
N LEU A 274 21.30 -11.16 -0.05
CA LEU A 274 20.85 -12.23 -0.94
C LEU A 274 21.53 -12.17 -2.31
#